data_6019ef716a78e7646b9435ea103b7630
#
_entry.id   6019ef716a78e7646b9435ea103b7630
#
_cell.length_a   1.000
_cell.length_b   1.000
_cell.length_c   1.000
_cell.angle_alpha   90.00
_cell.angle_beta   90.00
_cell.angle_gamma   90.00
#
_symmetry.space_group_name_H-M   'P 1'
#
loop_
_entity.id
_entity.type
_entity.pdbx_description
1 polymer ?
#
loop_
_entity_poly.entity_id
_entity_poly.type
_entity_poly.pdbx_seq_one_letter_code
_entity_poly.pdbx_strand_id
1 'polypeptide(L)'
;LLESEREALKSMTQYLFRKEQTGEEYRYLRPSLDAEIGFIGIGAPTRIFLQDVAELFHTDADFPKYAMVANAIGAAVGSVVSEYVVRIEPCGSKGGHGNFMITGGSKVETFEYYDDALKRARQVAEERAVQRARSQGAEGELKLSTEVHEDHYDMAGGADLFIETQVVCRAEAE
;
A
#
# COMPACT_ATOMS: atom_id res chain seq x y z
N LEU A 1 -2.55 -18.22 -1.88
CA LEU A 1 -1.33 -18.84 -2.44
C LEU A 1 -0.24 -18.79 -1.39
N LEU A 2 0.40 -19.92 -1.09
CA LEU A 2 1.58 -19.98 -0.24
C LEU A 2 2.73 -19.21 -0.91
N GLU A 3 3.66 -18.67 -0.15
CA GLU A 3 4.76 -17.84 -0.67
C GLU A 3 5.62 -18.59 -1.70
N SER A 4 5.82 -19.89 -1.47
CA SER A 4 6.49 -20.79 -2.42
C SER A 4 5.76 -20.93 -3.76
N GLU A 5 4.44 -20.94 -3.76
CA GLU A 5 3.63 -21.00 -4.99
C GLU A 5 3.69 -19.69 -5.78
N ARG A 6 3.71 -18.54 -5.07
CA ARG A 6 3.89 -17.22 -5.71
C ARG A 6 5.26 -17.09 -6.36
N GLU A 7 6.32 -17.58 -5.71
CA GLU A 7 7.67 -17.57 -6.27
C GLU A 7 7.80 -18.51 -7.48
N ALA A 8 7.20 -19.70 -7.42
CA ALA A 8 7.18 -20.62 -8.54
C ALA A 8 6.43 -20.03 -9.75
N LEU A 9 5.26 -19.43 -9.54
CA LEU A 9 4.50 -18.75 -10.58
C LEU A 9 5.29 -17.59 -11.19
N LYS A 10 5.92 -16.77 -10.38
CA LYS A 10 6.75 -15.65 -10.83
C LYS A 10 7.91 -16.13 -11.70
N SER A 11 8.63 -17.16 -11.25
CA SER A 11 9.75 -17.73 -12.00
C SER A 11 9.32 -18.33 -13.34
N MET A 12 8.18 -19.05 -13.34
CA MET A 12 7.59 -19.62 -14.54
C MET A 12 7.15 -18.53 -15.52
N THR A 13 6.46 -17.50 -15.07
CA THR A 13 6.03 -16.36 -15.88
C THR A 13 7.24 -15.64 -16.51
N GLN A 14 8.29 -15.39 -15.73
CA GLN A 14 9.50 -14.77 -16.22
C GLN A 14 10.22 -15.63 -17.28
N TYR A 15 10.23 -16.95 -17.09
CA TYR A 15 10.80 -17.89 -18.07
C TYR A 15 10.04 -17.86 -19.39
N LEU A 16 8.70 -17.93 -19.34
CA LEU A 16 7.84 -17.88 -20.51
C LEU A 16 8.00 -16.57 -21.27
N PHE A 17 7.96 -15.45 -20.57
CA PHE A 17 8.14 -14.11 -21.15
C PHE A 17 9.50 -13.96 -21.85
N ARG A 18 10.58 -14.47 -21.23
CA ARG A 18 11.91 -14.44 -21.84
C ARG A 18 11.98 -15.27 -23.11
N LYS A 19 11.37 -16.44 -23.10
CA LYS A 19 11.35 -17.34 -24.28
C LYS A 19 10.60 -16.72 -25.46
N GLU A 20 9.47 -16.09 -25.24
CA GLU A 20 8.74 -15.38 -26.29
C GLU A 20 9.55 -14.20 -26.84
N GLN A 21 10.24 -13.44 -26.00
CA GLN A 21 11.08 -12.33 -26.45
C GLN A 21 12.29 -12.79 -27.27
N THR A 22 12.89 -13.93 -26.94
CA THR A 22 14.08 -14.43 -27.63
C THR A 22 13.77 -15.24 -28.88
N GLY A 23 12.50 -15.60 -29.11
CA GLY A 23 12.09 -16.45 -30.24
C GLY A 23 12.64 -17.87 -30.15
N GLU A 24 13.09 -18.32 -28.98
CA GLU A 24 13.59 -19.67 -28.79
C GLU A 24 12.46 -20.70 -28.90
N GLU A 25 12.64 -21.73 -29.73
CA GLU A 25 11.66 -22.79 -29.89
C GLU A 25 11.53 -23.68 -28.62
N TYR A 26 10.29 -24.04 -28.32
CA TYR A 26 9.97 -25.06 -27.30
C TYR A 26 10.15 -26.46 -27.89
N ARG A 27 11.01 -27.26 -27.28
CA ARG A 27 11.38 -28.57 -27.85
C ARG A 27 10.30 -29.66 -27.64
N TYR A 28 9.60 -29.64 -26.52
CA TYR A 28 8.66 -30.69 -26.14
C TYR A 28 7.31 -30.22 -25.64
N LEU A 29 7.24 -29.04 -25.08
CA LEU A 29 6.03 -28.47 -24.49
C LEU A 29 6.02 -26.96 -24.73
N ARG A 30 4.94 -26.46 -25.30
CA ARG A 30 4.71 -25.01 -25.48
C ARG A 30 3.61 -24.58 -24.50
N PRO A 31 3.95 -24.07 -23.33
CA PRO A 31 2.95 -23.47 -22.42
C PRO A 31 2.46 -22.15 -22.99
N SER A 32 1.18 -21.84 -22.81
CA SER A 32 0.60 -20.53 -23.11
C SER A 32 0.02 -19.93 -21.84
N LEU A 33 -0.04 -18.60 -21.81
CA LEU A 33 -0.69 -17.83 -20.76
C LEU A 33 -1.86 -17.11 -21.42
N ASP A 34 -3.07 -17.48 -21.04
CA ASP A 34 -4.30 -16.88 -21.56
C ASP A 34 -4.96 -16.05 -20.47
N ALA A 35 -5.22 -14.76 -20.72
CA ALA A 35 -5.96 -13.91 -19.81
C ALA A 35 -7.44 -13.85 -20.24
N GLU A 36 -8.34 -14.20 -19.34
CA GLU A 36 -9.79 -14.14 -19.57
C GLU A 36 -10.35 -12.69 -19.50
N ILE A 37 -9.50 -11.72 -19.14
CA ILE A 37 -9.85 -10.30 -19.01
C ILE A 37 -9.02 -9.46 -19.98
N GLY A 38 -9.64 -8.44 -20.59
CA GLY A 38 -8.94 -7.45 -21.39
C GLY A 38 -8.10 -6.49 -20.54
N PHE A 39 -7.07 -5.92 -21.14
CA PHE A 39 -6.23 -4.91 -20.50
C PHE A 39 -6.70 -3.50 -20.88
N ILE A 40 -6.65 -2.58 -19.91
CA ILE A 40 -6.93 -1.15 -20.16
C ILE A 40 -5.65 -0.36 -19.95
N GLY A 41 -5.19 0.29 -21.01
CA GLY A 41 -3.99 1.12 -20.99
C GLY A 41 -4.28 2.53 -20.50
N ILE A 42 -3.65 2.95 -19.40
CA ILE A 42 -3.74 4.31 -18.84
C ILE A 42 -2.33 4.88 -18.69
N GLY A 43 -2.15 6.10 -19.17
CA GLY A 43 -0.86 6.79 -19.19
C GLY A 43 -0.13 6.66 -20.53
N ALA A 44 0.71 7.65 -20.84
CA ALA A 44 1.38 7.75 -22.13
C ALA A 44 2.23 6.52 -22.53
N PRO A 45 3.02 5.90 -21.63
CA PRO A 45 3.88 4.79 -22.02
C PRO A 45 3.13 3.49 -22.33
N THR A 46 1.88 3.31 -21.88
CA THR A 46 1.14 2.05 -22.06
C THR A 46 0.89 1.71 -23.53
N ARG A 47 0.75 2.70 -24.41
CA ARG A 47 0.58 2.49 -25.85
C ARG A 47 1.78 1.85 -26.52
N ILE A 48 2.95 1.94 -25.91
CA ILE A 48 4.19 1.43 -26.49
C ILE A 48 4.32 -0.09 -26.32
N PHE A 49 3.83 -0.62 -25.20
CA PHE A 49 4.10 -2.02 -24.82
C PHE A 49 2.85 -2.85 -24.52
N LEU A 50 1.70 -2.22 -24.20
CA LEU A 50 0.54 -2.97 -23.73
C LEU A 50 -0.10 -3.83 -24.80
N GLN A 51 0.01 -3.43 -26.08
CA GLN A 51 -0.49 -4.22 -27.19
C GLN A 51 0.29 -5.53 -27.31
N ASP A 52 1.64 -5.46 -27.28
CA ASP A 52 2.49 -6.64 -27.33
C ASP A 52 2.27 -7.57 -26.13
N VAL A 53 2.02 -6.97 -24.94
CA VAL A 53 1.68 -7.73 -23.73
C VAL A 53 0.32 -8.42 -23.88
N ALA A 54 -0.70 -7.74 -24.41
CA ALA A 54 -2.01 -8.32 -24.64
C ALA A 54 -1.96 -9.49 -25.63
N GLU A 55 -1.20 -9.35 -26.71
CA GLU A 55 -0.96 -10.42 -27.67
C GLU A 55 -0.29 -11.64 -27.04
N LEU A 56 0.70 -11.41 -26.14
CA LEU A 56 1.36 -12.49 -25.39
C LEU A 56 0.39 -13.25 -24.47
N PHE A 57 -0.60 -12.56 -23.91
CA PHE A 57 -1.63 -13.13 -23.05
C PHE A 57 -2.91 -13.53 -23.81
N HIS A 58 -2.89 -13.53 -25.13
CA HIS A 58 -4.02 -13.86 -26.02
C HIS A 58 -5.31 -13.11 -25.68
N THR A 59 -5.19 -11.81 -25.34
CA THR A 59 -6.30 -10.95 -24.95
C THR A 59 -6.23 -9.61 -25.67
N ASP A 60 -7.24 -8.78 -25.46
CA ASP A 60 -7.35 -7.46 -26.07
C ASP A 60 -6.78 -6.36 -25.15
N ALA A 61 -6.22 -5.31 -25.76
CA ALA A 61 -5.85 -4.08 -25.09
C ALA A 61 -6.74 -2.92 -25.55
N ASP A 62 -7.40 -2.25 -24.63
CA ASP A 62 -8.18 -1.03 -24.90
C ASP A 62 -7.46 0.22 -24.37
N PHE A 63 -7.57 1.29 -25.14
CA PHE A 63 -6.98 2.59 -24.83
C PHE A 63 -8.06 3.67 -24.86
N PRO A 64 -8.65 4.01 -23.71
CA PRO A 64 -9.66 5.04 -23.62
C PRO A 64 -9.21 6.38 -24.22
N LYS A 65 -10.13 7.17 -24.72
CA LYS A 65 -9.88 8.44 -25.43
C LYS A 65 -8.87 9.36 -24.71
N TYR A 66 -8.91 9.39 -23.40
CA TYR A 66 -8.05 10.25 -22.56
C TYR A 66 -6.95 9.49 -21.84
N ALA A 67 -6.66 8.25 -22.23
CA ALA A 67 -5.68 7.39 -21.58
C ALA A 67 -4.32 8.05 -21.38
N MET A 68 -3.85 8.79 -22.40
CA MET A 68 -2.52 9.45 -22.35
C MET A 68 -2.41 10.56 -21.30
N VAL A 69 -3.52 11.23 -21.00
CA VAL A 69 -3.57 12.37 -20.07
C VAL A 69 -4.37 12.05 -18.80
N ALA A 70 -4.73 10.78 -18.59
CA ALA A 70 -5.54 10.34 -17.47
C ALA A 70 -4.96 10.75 -16.10
N ASN A 71 -3.64 10.68 -15.94
CA ASN A 71 -2.97 11.11 -14.70
C ASN A 71 -3.12 12.63 -14.47
N ALA A 72 -3.01 13.44 -15.54
CA ALA A 72 -3.20 14.89 -15.43
C ALA A 72 -4.65 15.24 -15.13
N ILE A 73 -5.61 14.54 -15.76
CA ILE A 73 -7.04 14.72 -15.48
C ILE A 73 -7.33 14.29 -14.04
N GLY A 74 -6.83 13.14 -13.61
CA GLY A 74 -7.00 12.66 -12.24
C GLY A 74 -6.45 13.64 -11.20
N ALA A 75 -5.28 14.23 -11.46
CA ALA A 75 -4.69 15.24 -10.60
C ALA A 75 -5.49 16.57 -10.58
N ALA A 76 -6.16 16.91 -11.68
CA ALA A 76 -6.93 18.14 -11.79
C ALA A 76 -8.33 18.04 -11.16
N VAL A 77 -8.92 16.84 -11.13
CA VAL A 77 -10.30 16.62 -10.61
C VAL A 77 -10.32 15.84 -9.30
N GLY A 78 -9.17 15.27 -8.88
CA GLY A 78 -9.06 14.53 -7.65
C GLY A 78 -8.99 15.45 -6.44
N SER A 79 -9.63 15.04 -5.34
CA SER A 79 -9.43 15.68 -4.04
C SER A 79 -8.04 15.35 -3.48
N VAL A 80 -7.47 16.28 -2.72
CA VAL A 80 -6.22 16.02 -2.00
C VAL A 80 -6.52 15.11 -0.82
N VAL A 81 -5.93 13.92 -0.85
CA VAL A 81 -6.02 12.95 0.24
C VAL A 81 -4.62 12.75 0.84
N SER A 82 -4.52 12.88 2.13
CA SER A 82 -3.28 12.65 2.87
C SER A 82 -3.52 11.63 3.98
N GLU A 83 -2.62 10.70 4.12
CA GLU A 83 -2.64 9.70 5.20
C GLU A 83 -1.37 9.83 6.05
N TYR A 84 -1.53 9.69 7.35
CA TYR A 84 -0.43 9.70 8.29
C TYR A 84 -0.57 8.59 9.33
N VAL A 85 0.52 7.88 9.58
CA VAL A 85 0.56 6.73 10.51
C VAL A 85 1.46 7.06 11.69
N VAL A 86 0.92 6.86 12.88
CA VAL A 86 1.66 6.92 14.15
C VAL A 86 1.63 5.54 14.77
N ARG A 87 2.79 5.06 15.25
CA ARG A 87 2.89 3.75 15.88
C ARG A 87 3.07 3.89 17.39
N ILE A 88 2.47 2.96 18.12
CA ILE A 88 2.65 2.77 19.55
C ILE A 88 3.29 1.40 19.75
N GLU A 89 4.46 1.38 20.31
CA GLU A 89 5.24 0.16 20.56
C GLU A 89 5.50 0.00 22.06
N PRO A 90 5.50 -1.24 22.59
CA PRO A 90 5.89 -1.46 23.97
C PRO A 90 7.39 -1.17 24.11
N CYS A 91 7.76 -0.38 25.10
CA CYS A 91 9.15 -0.18 25.43
C CYS A 91 9.43 -0.72 26.83
N GLY A 92 10.48 -1.54 26.96
CA GLY A 92 10.83 -2.19 28.22
C GLY A 92 11.13 -1.17 29.30
N SER A 93 10.51 -1.30 30.46
CA SER A 93 10.86 -0.54 31.66
C SER A 93 11.77 -1.35 32.56
N LYS A 94 12.73 -0.67 33.16
CA LYS A 94 13.48 -1.21 34.32
C LYS A 94 12.57 -1.14 35.57
N GLY A 95 11.59 -2.05 35.70
CA GLY A 95 10.75 -2.02 36.90
C GLY A 95 9.37 -2.68 36.82
N GLY A 96 9.07 -3.46 35.78
CA GLY A 96 7.90 -4.35 35.78
C GLY A 96 6.58 -3.78 35.26
N HIS A 97 6.48 -2.49 34.98
CA HIS A 97 5.36 -1.89 34.25
C HIS A 97 5.84 -1.53 32.84
N GLY A 98 5.17 -2.06 31.81
CA GLY A 98 5.50 -1.75 30.44
C GLY A 98 5.17 -0.30 30.14
N ASN A 99 6.12 0.45 29.57
CA ASN A 99 5.87 1.76 29.00
C ASN A 99 5.54 1.61 27.51
N PHE A 100 4.87 2.60 26.97
CA PHE A 100 4.51 2.68 25.55
C PHE A 100 5.24 3.86 24.91
N MET A 101 5.86 3.60 23.77
CA MET A 101 6.59 4.59 22.99
C MET A 101 5.79 4.94 21.74
N ILE A 102 5.62 6.23 21.49
CA ILE A 102 5.00 6.73 20.26
C ILE A 102 6.09 7.14 19.28
N THR A 103 6.00 6.61 18.06
CA THR A 103 6.84 6.97 16.91
C THR A 103 5.98 7.53 15.78
N GLY A 104 6.59 8.35 14.90
CA GLY A 104 5.87 9.02 13.80
C GLY A 104 5.58 10.50 14.08
N GLY A 105 5.77 10.99 15.29
CA GLY A 105 5.72 12.42 15.62
C GLY A 105 7.01 13.17 15.26
N SER A 106 7.12 14.44 15.70
CA SER A 106 8.37 15.22 15.56
C SER A 106 9.48 14.72 16.48
N LYS A 107 9.10 14.01 17.53
CA LYS A 107 9.98 13.38 18.52
C LYS A 107 9.33 12.11 19.03
N VAL A 108 10.12 11.22 19.58
CA VAL A 108 9.65 10.04 20.31
C VAL A 108 9.14 10.48 21.68
N GLU A 109 7.94 10.05 22.03
CA GLU A 109 7.31 10.33 23.35
C GLU A 109 7.04 8.99 24.04
N THR A 110 7.21 8.94 25.37
CA THR A 110 7.02 7.72 26.16
C THR A 110 5.92 7.93 27.22
N PHE A 111 5.06 6.93 27.38
CA PHE A 111 3.92 6.96 28.29
C PHE A 111 3.92 5.72 29.17
N GLU A 112 3.43 5.87 30.40
CA GLU A 112 3.27 4.77 31.35
C GLU A 112 2.02 3.94 31.03
N TYR A 113 0.96 4.57 30.51
CA TYR A 113 -0.32 3.94 30.23
C TYR A 113 -0.62 3.96 28.73
N TYR A 114 -1.17 2.85 28.23
CA TYR A 114 -1.56 2.69 26.82
C TYR A 114 -2.61 3.72 26.37
N ASP A 115 -3.61 3.98 27.22
CA ASP A 115 -4.68 4.92 26.87
C ASP A 115 -4.17 6.35 26.66
N ASP A 116 -3.17 6.78 27.43
CA ASP A 116 -2.53 8.09 27.25
C ASP A 116 -1.69 8.13 25.97
N ALA A 117 -0.97 7.03 25.68
CA ALA A 117 -0.24 6.87 24.43
C ALA A 117 -1.19 6.91 23.24
N LEU A 118 -2.31 6.16 23.29
CA LEU A 118 -3.30 6.11 22.22
C LEU A 118 -3.95 7.47 21.95
N LYS A 119 -4.33 8.17 23.01
CA LYS A 119 -4.89 9.52 22.93
C LYS A 119 -3.91 10.49 22.26
N ARG A 120 -2.65 10.44 22.66
CA ARG A 120 -1.60 11.28 22.08
C ARG A 120 -1.29 10.91 20.64
N ALA A 121 -1.25 9.62 20.32
CA ALA A 121 -1.01 9.11 18.97
C ALA A 121 -2.10 9.59 18.00
N ARG A 122 -3.37 9.57 18.40
CA ARG A 122 -4.48 10.11 17.60
C ARG A 122 -4.30 11.60 17.30
N GLN A 123 -3.98 12.40 18.31
CA GLN A 123 -3.73 13.84 18.12
C GLN A 123 -2.59 14.09 17.14
N VAL A 124 -1.47 13.38 17.31
CA VAL A 124 -0.31 13.52 16.43
C VAL A 124 -0.65 13.10 15.00
N ALA A 125 -1.38 11.99 14.82
CA ALA A 125 -1.79 11.50 13.50
C ALA A 125 -2.69 12.52 12.79
N GLU A 126 -3.68 13.09 13.48
CA GLU A 126 -4.58 14.11 12.94
C GLU A 126 -3.83 15.40 12.59
N GLU A 127 -3.02 15.95 13.50
CA GLU A 127 -2.21 17.14 13.25
C GLU A 127 -1.31 16.97 12.01
N ARG A 128 -0.67 15.81 11.91
CA ARG A 128 0.25 15.52 10.80
C ARG A 128 -0.46 15.24 9.49
N ALA A 129 -1.59 14.55 9.50
CA ALA A 129 -2.39 14.33 8.31
C ALA A 129 -2.88 15.65 7.74
N VAL A 130 -3.40 16.56 8.58
CA VAL A 130 -3.82 17.91 8.20
C VAL A 130 -2.64 18.73 7.65
N GLN A 131 -1.52 18.74 8.36
CA GLN A 131 -0.33 19.49 7.92
C GLN A 131 0.15 18.98 6.55
N ARG A 132 0.14 17.66 6.33
CA ARG A 132 0.55 17.05 5.07
C ARG A 132 -0.44 17.38 3.95
N ALA A 133 -1.76 17.28 4.20
CA ALA A 133 -2.78 17.65 3.23
C ALA A 133 -2.63 19.12 2.79
N ARG A 134 -2.43 20.03 3.74
CA ARG A 134 -2.20 21.46 3.46
C ARG A 134 -0.92 21.70 2.65
N SER A 135 0.15 20.98 2.95
CA SER A 135 1.40 21.10 2.18
C SER A 135 1.27 20.55 0.75
N GLN A 136 0.29 19.66 0.51
CA GLN A 136 -0.05 19.12 -0.80
C GLN A 136 -1.07 20.00 -1.57
N GLY A 137 -1.49 21.13 -0.99
CA GLY A 137 -2.38 22.08 -1.65
C GLY A 137 -3.86 21.93 -1.29
N ALA A 138 -4.20 21.14 -0.25
CA ALA A 138 -5.57 21.08 0.21
C ALA A 138 -6.06 22.43 0.74
N GLU A 139 -7.17 22.92 0.21
CA GLU A 139 -7.86 24.15 0.63
C GLU A 139 -9.22 23.80 1.25
N GLY A 140 -9.85 24.72 1.98
CA GLY A 140 -11.17 24.51 2.57
C GLY A 140 -11.19 23.61 3.80
N GLU A 141 -12.33 22.98 4.06
CA GLU A 141 -12.49 22.03 5.16
C GLU A 141 -11.85 20.68 4.82
N LEU A 142 -11.34 20.02 5.86
CA LEU A 142 -10.76 18.69 5.72
C LEU A 142 -11.59 17.70 6.54
N LYS A 143 -12.05 16.65 5.88
CA LYS A 143 -12.70 15.54 6.55
C LYS A 143 -11.63 14.61 7.08
N LEU A 144 -11.65 14.35 8.40
CA LEU A 144 -10.72 13.45 9.07
C LEU A 144 -11.39 12.12 9.38
N SER A 145 -10.70 11.03 9.10
CA SER A 145 -11.06 9.70 9.59
C SER A 145 -9.84 9.05 10.22
N THR A 146 -10.01 8.48 11.41
CA THR A 146 -8.92 7.86 12.16
C THR A 146 -9.27 6.41 12.47
N GLU A 147 -8.42 5.50 12.03
CA GLU A 147 -8.51 4.06 12.28
C GLU A 147 -7.38 3.63 13.21
N VAL A 148 -7.65 2.59 14.01
CA VAL A 148 -6.69 2.02 14.96
C VAL A 148 -6.60 0.53 14.69
N HIS A 149 -5.40 0.05 14.42
CA HIS A 149 -5.10 -1.35 14.18
C HIS A 149 -4.12 -1.83 15.26
N GLU A 150 -4.53 -2.84 16.02
CA GLU A 150 -3.70 -3.45 17.06
C GLU A 150 -3.18 -4.79 16.57
N ASP A 151 -1.87 -4.97 16.62
CA ASP A 151 -1.19 -6.20 16.23
C ASP A 151 -0.76 -6.98 17.47
N HIS A 152 -1.23 -8.22 17.56
CA HIS A 152 -0.97 -9.15 18.64
C HIS A 152 -0.38 -10.45 18.10
N TYR A 153 0.45 -11.10 18.89
CA TYR A 153 1.01 -12.41 18.57
C TYR A 153 0.57 -13.46 19.61
N ASP A 154 -0.16 -14.45 19.13
CA ASP A 154 -0.55 -15.60 19.94
C ASP A 154 0.62 -16.53 20.19
N MET A 155 1.13 -16.60 21.40
CA MET A 155 2.20 -17.51 21.77
C MET A 155 1.67 -18.92 22.07
N ALA A 156 2.49 -19.94 21.74
CA ALA A 156 2.20 -21.31 22.12
C ALA A 156 2.06 -21.40 23.66
N GLY A 157 0.82 -21.65 24.12
CA GLY A 157 0.49 -21.64 25.56
C GLY A 157 -0.63 -20.68 25.92
N GLY A 158 -1.20 -19.94 24.95
CA GLY A 158 -2.38 -19.08 25.13
C GLY A 158 -2.05 -17.70 25.72
N ALA A 159 -0.78 -17.30 25.73
CA ALA A 159 -0.40 -15.94 26.09
C ALA A 159 -0.43 -15.06 24.82
N ASP A 160 -1.13 -13.94 24.92
CA ASP A 160 -1.21 -12.90 23.90
C ASP A 160 -0.10 -11.87 24.13
N LEU A 161 0.72 -11.64 23.13
CA LEU A 161 1.79 -10.65 23.16
C LEU A 161 1.41 -9.46 22.28
N PHE A 162 1.21 -8.30 22.90
CA PHE A 162 1.05 -7.04 22.18
C PHE A 162 2.34 -6.68 21.43
N ILE A 163 2.24 -6.45 20.13
CA ILE A 163 3.35 -6.09 19.25
C ILE A 163 3.40 -4.58 19.03
N GLU A 164 2.37 -4.03 18.39
CA GLU A 164 2.26 -2.59 18.14
C GLU A 164 0.79 -2.18 17.95
N THR A 165 0.53 -0.89 18.03
CA THR A 165 -0.70 -0.29 17.53
C THR A 165 -0.36 0.74 16.46
N GLN A 166 -1.03 0.67 15.32
CA GLN A 166 -0.96 1.66 14.26
C GLN A 166 -2.20 2.55 14.31
N VAL A 167 -1.99 3.84 14.49
CA VAL A 167 -3.03 4.86 14.39
C VAL A 167 -2.88 5.55 13.05
N VAL A 168 -3.84 5.30 12.16
CA VAL A 168 -3.86 5.80 10.79
C VAL A 168 -4.89 6.92 10.70
N CYS A 169 -4.46 8.14 10.40
CA CYS A 169 -5.38 9.24 10.14
C CYS A 169 -5.33 9.64 8.67
N ARG A 170 -6.50 9.67 8.05
CA ARG A 170 -6.71 10.13 6.67
C ARG A 170 -7.40 11.49 6.71
N ALA A 171 -6.81 12.47 6.01
CA ALA A 171 -7.37 13.80 5.78
C ALA A 171 -7.70 13.95 4.31
N GLU A 172 -8.95 14.29 3.99
CA GLU A 172 -9.47 14.45 2.63
C GLU A 172 -10.07 15.85 2.47
N ALA A 173 -9.68 16.56 1.41
CA ALA A 173 -10.30 17.84 1.06
C ALA A 173 -11.67 17.62 0.42
N GLU A 174 -12.68 18.36 0.91
CA GLU A 174 -14.01 18.39 0.30
C GLU A 174 -14.05 19.22 -0.98
#